data_ebdb32825b9d89021c81af6252730094
#
_entry.id   ebdb32825b9d89021c81af6252730094
#
_cell.length_a   1.000
_cell.length_b   1.000
_cell.length_c   1.000
_cell.angle_alpha   90.00
_cell.angle_beta   90.00
_cell.angle_gamma   90.00
#
_symmetry.space_group_name_H-M   'P 1'
#
loop_
_entity.id
_entity.type
_entity.pdbx_description
1 polymer ?
#
loop_
_entity_poly.entity_id
_entity_poly.type
_entity_poly.pdbx_seq_one_letter_code
_entity_poly.pdbx_strand_id
1 'polypeptide(L)'
;SEMCIRDRLLMAGMFVIATSLWYAVDYVYAVVVNQQKSLGFDWEHVYYVQAAVLPNESVECDTASRSDDEVTAEYLEFYNRLQHHPAVESACYTLMHFHYIWKNGSGTMSYDTLKTSAMYREVTPSYFTVFRVRGADECSPEELSRRASHTNDFVVTENTACRLLNPDINNMTVKGVELAGRFIHSGVSMRKDEPDSVRVAAVCENQKYNEYSNWSKAVYRIVQLGQGDFKISYGSIPYHDIFIRVKADADRPGFVESFRKEMKKQLRVGNLYLADMRPMSYYRNEHLADYRSDLYTYLAIAGFFLANAFLAILGTFWFRTQQRREELAVRLVAGATPHNLQTLLMGEGFLLITIAYIPALVVAYNLGISDLVETWPVEWSFTRFLIGGLVTFLLLWAIAAISIWFPARQAMSIQPAEALHGE
;
A
#
# COMPACT_ATOMS: atom_id res chain seq x y z
N SER A 1 44.78 -6.82 25.81
CA SER A 1 43.91 -5.63 25.87
C SER A 1 43.43 -5.18 24.49
N GLU A 2 44.23 -5.22 23.44
CA GLU A 2 43.86 -4.80 22.07
C GLU A 2 42.76 -5.68 21.43
N MET A 3 42.79 -6.98 21.64
CA MET A 3 41.80 -7.92 21.15
C MET A 3 40.38 -7.60 21.74
N CYS A 4 40.36 -7.21 23.02
CA CYS A 4 39.10 -6.85 23.70
C CYS A 4 38.51 -5.53 23.17
N ILE A 5 39.33 -4.55 22.79
CA ILE A 5 38.86 -3.27 22.20
C ILE A 5 38.28 -3.51 20.83
N ARG A 6 38.91 -4.31 19.96
CA ARG A 6 38.45 -4.62 18.62
C ARG A 6 37.15 -5.40 18.63
N ASP A 7 36.96 -6.34 19.56
CA ASP A 7 35.72 -7.08 19.72
C ASP A 7 34.57 -6.17 20.15
N ARG A 8 34.83 -5.21 21.02
CA ARG A 8 33.83 -4.19 21.41
C ARG A 8 33.45 -3.28 20.24
N LEU A 9 34.41 -2.88 19.41
CA LEU A 9 34.13 -2.08 18.20
C LEU A 9 33.32 -2.89 17.17
N LEU A 10 33.65 -4.17 16.96
CA LEU A 10 32.84 -5.06 16.11
C LEU A 10 31.42 -5.19 16.64
N MET A 11 31.24 -5.47 17.93
CA MET A 11 29.91 -5.57 18.53
C MET A 11 29.12 -4.28 18.42
N ALA A 12 29.75 -3.11 18.65
CA ALA A 12 29.10 -1.82 18.48
C ALA A 12 28.69 -1.56 17.02
N GLY A 13 29.57 -1.87 16.06
CA GLY A 13 29.27 -1.78 14.64
C GLY A 13 28.13 -2.74 14.23
N MET A 14 28.19 -3.97 14.70
CA MET A 14 27.13 -4.96 14.43
C MET A 14 25.79 -4.59 15.05
N PHE A 15 25.78 -3.97 16.23
CA PHE A 15 24.58 -3.43 16.85
C PHE A 15 23.92 -2.37 15.95
N VAL A 16 24.69 -1.40 15.45
CA VAL A 16 24.17 -0.36 14.54
C VAL A 16 23.68 -0.97 13.24
N ILE A 17 24.46 -1.85 12.62
CA ILE A 17 24.09 -2.57 11.40
C ILE A 17 22.79 -3.37 11.62
N ALA A 18 22.71 -4.12 12.71
CA ALA A 18 21.54 -4.96 13.01
C ALA A 18 20.26 -4.14 13.20
N THR A 19 20.34 -3.02 13.92
CA THR A 19 19.19 -2.12 14.13
C THR A 19 18.72 -1.50 12.80
N SER A 20 19.66 -0.99 12.00
CA SER A 20 19.34 -0.36 10.71
C SER A 20 18.84 -1.36 9.68
N LEU A 21 19.43 -2.56 9.66
CA LEU A 21 18.98 -3.66 8.78
C LEU A 21 17.57 -4.12 9.17
N TRP A 22 17.30 -4.24 10.48
CA TRP A 22 15.97 -4.60 10.95
C TRP A 22 14.92 -3.58 10.48
N TYR A 23 15.21 -2.29 10.58
CA TYR A 23 14.30 -1.23 10.14
C TYR A 23 13.95 -1.35 8.65
N ALA A 24 14.95 -1.61 7.80
CA ALA A 24 14.74 -1.80 6.37
C ALA A 24 13.96 -3.11 6.08
N VAL A 25 14.29 -4.20 6.78
CA VAL A 25 13.61 -5.50 6.63
C VAL A 25 12.16 -5.42 7.09
N ASP A 26 11.87 -4.70 8.19
CA ASP A 26 10.51 -4.50 8.69
C ASP A 26 9.63 -3.79 7.67
N TYR A 27 10.14 -2.73 7.03
CA TYR A 27 9.42 -2.04 5.96
C TYR A 27 9.13 -2.96 4.77
N VAL A 28 10.15 -3.65 4.26
CA VAL A 28 9.99 -4.58 3.13
C VAL A 28 8.99 -5.68 3.46
N TYR A 29 9.06 -6.25 4.68
CA TYR A 29 8.11 -7.24 5.16
C TYR A 29 6.68 -6.68 5.17
N ALA A 30 6.47 -5.48 5.72
CA ALA A 30 5.16 -4.85 5.79
C ALA A 30 4.57 -4.63 4.39
N VAL A 31 5.37 -4.15 3.44
CA VAL A 31 4.94 -3.98 2.04
C VAL A 31 4.58 -5.30 1.39
N VAL A 32 5.43 -6.33 1.50
CA VAL A 32 5.20 -7.64 0.89
C VAL A 32 3.92 -8.30 1.43
N VAL A 33 3.74 -8.30 2.75
CA VAL A 33 2.53 -8.86 3.37
C VAL A 33 1.27 -8.09 2.97
N ASN A 34 1.38 -6.76 2.88
CA ASN A 34 0.25 -5.95 2.46
C ASN A 34 -0.13 -6.20 1.00
N GLN A 35 0.85 -6.39 0.10
CA GLN A 35 0.57 -6.67 -1.31
C GLN A 35 -0.16 -8.00 -1.55
N GLN A 36 -0.10 -8.94 -0.59
CA GLN A 36 -0.86 -10.19 -0.66
C GLN A 36 -2.36 -10.02 -0.33
N LYS A 37 -2.75 -8.92 0.32
CA LYS A 37 -4.15 -8.63 0.64
C LYS A 37 -4.87 -8.11 -0.59
N SER A 38 -6.13 -8.52 -0.77
CA SER A 38 -7.01 -8.00 -1.84
C SER A 38 -7.10 -6.48 -1.81
N LEU A 39 -7.18 -5.87 -2.99
CA LEU A 39 -7.49 -4.44 -3.15
C LEU A 39 -8.93 -4.13 -2.76
N GLY A 40 -9.85 -5.11 -2.85
CA GLY A 40 -11.28 -4.93 -2.66
C GLY A 40 -11.99 -4.25 -3.85
N PHE A 41 -11.28 -4.03 -4.96
CA PHE A 41 -11.81 -3.50 -6.21
C PHE A 41 -10.96 -3.97 -7.40
N ASP A 42 -11.54 -3.90 -8.60
CA ASP A 42 -10.88 -4.24 -9.86
C ASP A 42 -10.75 -3.00 -10.75
N TRP A 43 -9.53 -2.68 -11.13
CA TRP A 43 -9.19 -1.54 -12.00
C TRP A 43 -8.94 -1.96 -13.46
N GLU A 44 -8.88 -3.24 -13.78
CA GLU A 44 -8.69 -3.73 -15.14
C GLU A 44 -9.87 -3.34 -16.02
N HIS A 45 -9.61 -2.96 -17.26
CA HIS A 45 -10.60 -2.48 -18.22
C HIS A 45 -11.37 -1.22 -17.77
N VAL A 46 -10.94 -0.54 -16.70
CA VAL A 46 -11.54 0.71 -16.24
C VAL A 46 -10.77 1.91 -16.80
N TYR A 47 -11.52 2.87 -17.31
CA TYR A 47 -11.01 4.11 -17.88
C TYR A 47 -11.60 5.31 -17.17
N TYR A 48 -10.74 6.28 -16.86
CA TYR A 48 -11.16 7.59 -16.41
C TYR A 48 -11.43 8.48 -17.61
N VAL A 49 -12.61 9.08 -17.66
CA VAL A 49 -13.08 9.97 -18.71
C VAL A 49 -13.21 11.37 -18.15
N GLN A 50 -12.44 12.29 -18.67
CA GLN A 50 -12.42 13.68 -18.23
C GLN A 50 -13.23 14.55 -19.18
N ALA A 51 -14.34 15.10 -18.66
CA ALA A 51 -15.05 16.19 -19.32
C ALA A 51 -14.38 17.53 -19.00
N ALA A 52 -14.43 18.46 -19.95
CA ALA A 52 -14.02 19.84 -19.72
C ALA A 52 -14.98 20.81 -20.42
N VAL A 53 -14.89 22.08 -20.05
CA VAL A 53 -15.67 23.17 -20.61
C VAL A 53 -14.81 23.91 -21.65
N LEU A 54 -15.40 24.25 -22.80
CA LEU A 54 -14.73 25.04 -23.82
C LEU A 54 -14.28 26.39 -23.24
N PRO A 55 -13.04 26.82 -23.53
CA PRO A 55 -12.60 28.17 -23.19
C PRO A 55 -13.49 29.25 -23.84
N ASN A 56 -13.75 30.34 -23.14
CA ASN A 56 -14.60 31.43 -23.62
C ASN A 56 -14.10 32.05 -24.93
N GLU A 57 -12.79 31.93 -25.18
CA GLU A 57 -12.14 32.45 -26.41
C GLU A 57 -12.33 31.50 -27.61
N SER A 58 -12.87 30.32 -27.39
CA SER A 58 -13.14 29.38 -28.46
C SER A 58 -14.29 29.89 -29.34
N VAL A 59 -14.09 29.86 -30.64
CA VAL A 59 -15.13 30.21 -31.64
C VAL A 59 -16.37 29.34 -31.50
N GLU A 60 -16.21 28.19 -30.93
CA GLU A 60 -17.26 27.17 -30.76
C GLU A 60 -17.94 27.23 -29.39
N CYS A 61 -17.48 28.14 -28.50
CA CYS A 61 -18.08 28.31 -27.17
C CYS A 61 -19.36 29.15 -27.28
N ASP A 62 -20.44 28.61 -26.72
CA ASP A 62 -21.65 29.40 -26.50
C ASP A 62 -21.46 30.26 -25.24
N THR A 63 -21.31 31.56 -25.44
CA THR A 63 -21.09 32.54 -24.36
C THR A 63 -22.38 32.92 -23.61
N ALA A 64 -23.55 32.37 -23.99
CA ALA A 64 -24.77 32.61 -23.26
C ALA A 64 -24.65 32.08 -21.81
N SER A 65 -25.19 32.87 -20.89
CA SER A 65 -25.24 32.43 -19.48
C SER A 65 -26.11 31.18 -19.38
N ARG A 66 -25.54 30.11 -18.76
CA ARG A 66 -26.25 28.86 -18.51
C ARG A 66 -26.57 28.76 -17.02
N SER A 67 -27.78 28.33 -16.72
CA SER A 67 -28.17 27.95 -15.37
C SER A 67 -27.54 26.61 -14.98
N ASP A 68 -27.41 26.35 -13.68
CA ASP A 68 -26.91 25.06 -13.21
C ASP A 68 -27.79 23.87 -13.66
N ASP A 69 -29.09 24.10 -13.89
CA ASP A 69 -29.99 23.08 -14.41
C ASP A 69 -29.68 22.73 -15.87
N GLU A 70 -29.36 23.74 -16.71
CA GLU A 70 -28.94 23.52 -18.10
C GLU A 70 -27.58 22.80 -18.17
N VAL A 71 -26.61 23.23 -17.37
CA VAL A 71 -25.29 22.56 -17.30
C VAL A 71 -25.43 21.12 -16.79
N THR A 72 -26.32 20.88 -15.82
CA THR A 72 -26.62 19.54 -15.34
C THR A 72 -27.22 18.68 -16.45
N ALA A 73 -28.13 19.20 -17.25
CA ALA A 73 -28.71 18.49 -18.38
C ALA A 73 -27.66 18.16 -19.47
N GLU A 74 -26.76 19.09 -19.78
CA GLU A 74 -25.64 18.84 -20.69
C GLU A 74 -24.72 17.73 -20.16
N TYR A 75 -24.40 17.75 -18.86
CA TYR A 75 -23.57 16.70 -18.24
C TYR A 75 -24.23 15.34 -18.24
N LEU A 76 -25.53 15.28 -17.95
CA LEU A 76 -26.32 14.05 -18.00
C LEU A 76 -26.35 13.45 -19.42
N GLU A 77 -26.53 14.29 -20.44
CA GLU A 77 -26.49 13.85 -21.82
C GLU A 77 -25.09 13.34 -22.22
N PHE A 78 -24.03 14.04 -21.79
CA PHE A 78 -22.65 13.58 -21.97
C PHE A 78 -22.42 12.20 -21.33
N TYR A 79 -22.85 12.03 -20.07
CA TYR A 79 -22.76 10.78 -19.34
C TYR A 79 -23.58 9.66 -20.03
N ASN A 80 -24.79 9.95 -20.44
CA ASN A 80 -25.67 8.99 -21.10
C ASN A 80 -25.07 8.48 -22.42
N ARG A 81 -24.45 9.37 -23.21
CA ARG A 81 -23.79 8.97 -24.47
C ARG A 81 -22.60 8.06 -24.22
N LEU A 82 -21.84 8.28 -23.13
CA LEU A 82 -20.77 7.39 -22.70
C LEU A 82 -21.31 6.00 -22.28
N GLN A 83 -22.33 6.00 -21.44
CA GLN A 83 -22.90 4.77 -20.88
C GLN A 83 -23.49 3.85 -21.97
N HIS A 84 -24.08 4.43 -23.02
CA HIS A 84 -24.72 3.68 -24.09
C HIS A 84 -23.79 3.33 -25.25
N HIS A 85 -22.50 3.62 -25.14
CA HIS A 85 -21.54 3.22 -26.17
C HIS A 85 -21.37 1.69 -26.21
N PRO A 86 -21.38 1.04 -27.40
CA PRO A 86 -21.37 -0.43 -27.52
C PRO A 86 -20.20 -1.14 -26.81
N ALA A 87 -19.03 -0.49 -26.73
CA ALA A 87 -17.86 -1.04 -26.05
C ALA A 87 -17.90 -0.88 -24.53
N VAL A 88 -18.82 -0.06 -23.98
CA VAL A 88 -18.91 0.18 -22.55
C VAL A 88 -19.80 -0.88 -21.91
N GLU A 89 -19.30 -1.52 -20.86
CA GLU A 89 -20.03 -2.47 -20.03
C GLU A 89 -20.86 -1.74 -18.97
N SER A 90 -20.25 -0.78 -18.28
CA SER A 90 -20.88 0.03 -17.26
C SER A 90 -20.17 1.37 -17.12
N ALA A 91 -20.88 2.39 -16.64
CA ALA A 91 -20.33 3.71 -16.33
C ALA A 91 -20.76 4.15 -14.94
N CYS A 92 -19.93 4.90 -14.24
CA CYS A 92 -20.24 5.49 -12.95
C CYS A 92 -19.74 6.93 -12.86
N TYR A 93 -20.40 7.66 -12.01
CA TYR A 93 -20.01 8.99 -11.59
C TYR A 93 -19.43 8.93 -10.17
N THR A 94 -18.41 9.77 -9.91
CA THR A 94 -17.89 9.98 -8.57
C THR A 94 -17.57 11.47 -8.35
N LEU A 95 -17.73 11.93 -7.11
CA LEU A 95 -17.28 13.24 -6.69
C LEU A 95 -16.15 13.09 -5.67
N MET A 96 -15.03 13.78 -5.94
CA MET A 96 -13.86 13.78 -5.04
C MET A 96 -13.39 12.39 -4.63
N HIS A 97 -13.53 11.39 -5.50
CA HIS A 97 -13.03 10.06 -5.22
C HIS A 97 -12.35 9.44 -6.43
N PHE A 98 -11.10 9.07 -6.21
CA PHE A 98 -10.33 8.41 -7.23
C PHE A 98 -9.28 7.49 -6.59
N HIS A 99 -9.26 6.20 -6.95
CA HIS A 99 -8.15 5.33 -6.62
C HIS A 99 -6.90 5.84 -7.35
N TYR A 100 -5.75 5.78 -6.70
CA TYR A 100 -4.46 6.22 -7.26
C TYR A 100 -4.33 7.73 -7.53
N ILE A 101 -5.27 8.58 -7.13
CA ILE A 101 -5.14 10.04 -7.22
C ILE A 101 -5.47 10.68 -5.87
N TRP A 102 -4.75 11.74 -5.52
CA TRP A 102 -4.81 12.44 -4.22
C TRP A 102 -6.11 13.23 -3.97
N LYS A 103 -7.22 12.84 -4.58
CA LYS A 103 -8.53 13.43 -4.31
C LYS A 103 -9.26 12.57 -3.27
N ASN A 104 -9.21 12.95 -2.01
CA ASN A 104 -9.92 12.26 -0.93
C ASN A 104 -10.53 13.25 0.04
N GLY A 105 -11.82 13.14 0.28
CA GLY A 105 -12.52 13.75 1.41
C GLY A 105 -12.51 12.79 2.60
N SER A 106 -12.55 13.29 3.81
CA SER A 106 -12.76 12.49 5.02
C SER A 106 -13.71 13.17 5.98
N GLY A 107 -14.39 12.37 6.78
CA GLY A 107 -15.29 12.90 7.79
C GLY A 107 -15.54 11.94 8.94
N THR A 108 -16.14 12.44 9.98
CA THR A 108 -16.48 11.64 11.16
C THR A 108 -17.84 11.01 10.98
N MET A 109 -17.91 9.70 11.13
CA MET A 109 -19.15 8.93 11.19
C MET A 109 -19.39 8.49 12.63
N SER A 110 -20.64 8.49 13.07
CA SER A 110 -20.98 8.01 14.40
C SER A 110 -22.23 7.14 14.40
N TYR A 111 -22.20 6.15 15.28
CA TYR A 111 -23.32 5.28 15.56
C TYR A 111 -23.39 5.08 17.08
N ASP A 112 -24.53 5.42 17.67
CA ASP A 112 -24.69 5.50 19.12
C ASP A 112 -23.57 6.36 19.75
N THR A 113 -22.76 5.82 20.63
CA THR A 113 -21.65 6.53 21.31
C THR A 113 -20.31 6.42 20.56
N LEU A 114 -20.23 5.53 19.57
CA LEU A 114 -19.00 5.23 18.85
C LEU A 114 -18.81 6.16 17.65
N LYS A 115 -17.55 6.57 17.42
CA LYS A 115 -17.15 7.45 16.33
C LYS A 115 -15.93 6.90 15.60
N THR A 116 -15.91 7.11 14.30
CA THR A 116 -14.72 6.82 13.47
C THR A 116 -14.57 7.84 12.35
N SER A 117 -13.33 8.16 12.01
CA SER A 117 -13.05 8.88 10.77
C SER A 117 -13.04 7.91 9.60
N ALA A 118 -13.68 8.27 8.50
CA ALA A 118 -13.72 7.50 7.28
C ALA A 118 -13.56 8.41 6.06
N MET A 119 -13.02 7.89 4.97
CA MET A 119 -13.00 8.56 3.68
C MET A 119 -14.44 8.71 3.19
N TYR A 120 -14.81 9.91 2.80
CA TYR A 120 -16.14 10.24 2.31
C TYR A 120 -16.12 10.35 0.79
N ARG A 121 -17.03 9.67 0.13
CA ARG A 121 -17.10 9.56 -1.33
C ARG A 121 -18.54 9.63 -1.79
N GLU A 122 -18.81 10.45 -2.81
CA GLU A 122 -20.11 10.45 -3.49
C GLU A 122 -20.01 9.63 -4.76
N VAL A 123 -20.91 8.66 -4.95
CA VAL A 123 -20.85 7.75 -6.09
C VAL A 123 -22.27 7.39 -6.56
N THR A 124 -22.40 7.09 -7.85
CA THR A 124 -23.60 6.40 -8.34
C THR A 124 -23.57 4.93 -7.96
N PRO A 125 -24.75 4.25 -7.86
CA PRO A 125 -24.81 2.81 -7.57
C PRO A 125 -23.96 1.95 -8.50
N SER A 126 -23.84 2.34 -9.76
CA SER A 126 -23.01 1.67 -10.76
C SER A 126 -21.49 1.69 -10.46
N TYR A 127 -21.04 2.48 -9.49
CA TYR A 127 -19.65 2.43 -9.01
C TYR A 127 -19.23 1.01 -8.60
N PHE A 128 -20.12 0.30 -7.89
CA PHE A 128 -19.82 -1.05 -7.42
C PHE A 128 -19.68 -2.06 -8.58
N THR A 129 -20.42 -1.88 -9.67
CA THR A 129 -20.28 -2.71 -10.88
C THR A 129 -19.05 -2.32 -11.70
N VAL A 130 -18.77 -1.01 -11.87
CA VAL A 130 -17.59 -0.54 -12.61
C VAL A 130 -16.31 -1.04 -11.96
N PHE A 131 -16.19 -0.96 -10.64
CA PHE A 131 -15.01 -1.40 -9.88
C PHE A 131 -15.12 -2.82 -9.33
N ARG A 132 -16.18 -3.57 -9.68
CA ARG A 132 -16.43 -4.94 -9.23
C ARG A 132 -16.31 -5.13 -7.73
N VAL A 133 -16.81 -4.17 -6.96
CA VAL A 133 -16.82 -4.19 -5.50
C VAL A 133 -17.90 -5.13 -5.01
N ARG A 134 -17.54 -6.07 -4.14
CA ARG A 134 -18.46 -7.04 -3.55
C ARG A 134 -19.01 -6.55 -2.20
N GLY A 135 -20.16 -7.12 -1.79
CA GLY A 135 -20.63 -6.94 -0.42
C GLY A 135 -19.79 -7.72 0.58
N ALA A 136 -19.76 -7.24 1.81
CA ALA A 136 -19.12 -7.94 2.93
C ALA A 136 -19.84 -9.26 3.30
N ASP A 137 -21.06 -9.44 2.82
CA ASP A 137 -21.85 -10.67 2.86
C ASP A 137 -21.66 -11.55 1.60
N GLU A 138 -20.59 -11.29 0.84
CA GLU A 138 -20.23 -11.98 -0.41
C GLU A 138 -21.22 -11.77 -1.57
N CYS A 139 -22.18 -10.84 -1.46
CA CYS A 139 -23.06 -10.54 -2.57
C CYS A 139 -22.32 -9.95 -3.77
N SER A 140 -22.87 -10.17 -4.98
CA SER A 140 -22.26 -9.69 -6.22
C SER A 140 -22.26 -8.16 -6.30
N PRO A 141 -21.39 -7.56 -7.15
CA PRO A 141 -21.38 -6.12 -7.40
C PRO A 141 -22.74 -5.58 -7.89
N GLU A 142 -23.45 -6.36 -8.71
CA GLU A 142 -24.77 -5.99 -9.24
C GLU A 142 -25.82 -5.97 -8.12
N GLU A 143 -25.77 -6.95 -7.21
CA GLU A 143 -26.65 -7.01 -6.05
C GLU A 143 -26.36 -5.85 -5.10
N LEU A 144 -25.08 -5.56 -4.83
CA LEU A 144 -24.67 -4.43 -4.01
C LEU A 144 -25.15 -3.10 -4.60
N SER A 145 -24.97 -2.91 -5.91
CA SER A 145 -25.48 -1.74 -6.65
C SER A 145 -27.00 -1.59 -6.54
N ARG A 146 -27.76 -2.69 -6.58
CA ARG A 146 -29.21 -2.69 -6.46
C ARG A 146 -29.69 -2.34 -5.04
N ARG A 147 -29.00 -2.83 -4.01
CA ARG A 147 -29.28 -2.46 -2.61
C ARG A 147 -29.02 -0.98 -2.34
N ALA A 148 -28.01 -0.43 -3.00
CA ALA A 148 -27.60 0.97 -2.93
C ALA A 148 -28.38 1.85 -3.93
N SER A 149 -29.70 1.71 -4.04
CA SER A 149 -30.52 2.35 -5.09
C SER A 149 -31.17 3.67 -4.70
N HIS A 150 -31.17 4.03 -3.42
CA HIS A 150 -31.79 5.28 -2.97
C HIS A 150 -30.79 6.40 -2.77
N THR A 151 -31.13 7.59 -3.25
CA THR A 151 -30.34 8.81 -3.01
C THR A 151 -30.18 9.07 -1.51
N ASN A 152 -29.00 9.48 -1.11
CA ASN A 152 -28.56 9.69 0.27
C ASN A 152 -28.39 8.44 1.13
N ASP A 153 -28.64 7.24 0.63
CA ASP A 153 -28.19 6.04 1.33
C ASP A 153 -26.67 5.98 1.39
N PHE A 154 -26.15 5.30 2.40
CA PHE A 154 -24.71 5.05 2.52
C PHE A 154 -24.41 3.56 2.31
N VAL A 155 -23.32 3.29 1.61
CA VAL A 155 -22.63 2.01 1.65
C VAL A 155 -21.32 2.24 2.43
N VAL A 156 -21.01 1.37 3.37
CA VAL A 156 -19.83 1.52 4.23
C VAL A 156 -18.91 0.30 4.07
N THR A 157 -17.61 0.50 4.19
CA THR A 157 -16.67 -0.64 4.22
C THR A 157 -16.79 -1.42 5.52
N GLU A 158 -16.51 -2.72 5.49
CA GLU A 158 -16.64 -3.62 6.63
C GLU A 158 -15.85 -3.14 7.87
N ASN A 159 -14.62 -2.66 7.67
CA ASN A 159 -13.79 -2.11 8.75
C ASN A 159 -14.38 -0.82 9.36
N THR A 160 -15.07 0.00 8.57
CA THR A 160 -15.82 1.15 9.09
C THR A 160 -17.00 0.70 9.93
N ALA A 161 -17.78 -0.25 9.42
CA ALA A 161 -18.94 -0.81 10.11
C ALA A 161 -18.55 -1.53 11.41
N CYS A 162 -17.51 -2.36 11.37
CA CYS A 162 -16.98 -3.00 12.59
C CYS A 162 -16.56 -1.97 13.65
N ARG A 163 -15.95 -0.86 13.23
CA ARG A 163 -15.51 0.20 14.15
C ARG A 163 -16.66 0.96 14.77
N LEU A 164 -17.78 1.08 14.08
CA LEU A 164 -19.00 1.71 14.59
C LEU A 164 -19.83 0.79 15.49
N LEU A 165 -19.64 -0.52 15.40
CA LEU A 165 -20.38 -1.51 16.18
C LEU A 165 -19.63 -2.05 17.40
N ASN A 166 -18.29 -1.96 17.41
CA ASN A 166 -17.46 -2.52 18.47
C ASN A 166 -16.64 -1.45 19.17
N PRO A 167 -16.78 -1.30 20.51
CA PRO A 167 -16.00 -0.33 21.27
C PRO A 167 -14.51 -0.67 21.32
N ASP A 168 -14.16 -1.96 21.32
CA ASP A 168 -12.78 -2.44 21.36
C ASP A 168 -12.36 -3.00 20.00
N ILE A 169 -11.32 -2.40 19.43
CA ILE A 169 -10.75 -2.82 18.14
C ILE A 169 -10.10 -4.21 18.19
N ASN A 170 -9.64 -4.62 19.37
CA ASN A 170 -8.99 -5.92 19.57
C ASN A 170 -9.99 -7.04 19.86
N ASN A 171 -11.24 -6.70 20.14
CA ASN A 171 -12.31 -7.65 20.45
C ASN A 171 -13.59 -7.31 19.67
N MET A 172 -13.53 -7.51 18.36
CA MET A 172 -14.67 -7.28 17.45
C MET A 172 -15.63 -8.47 17.51
N THR A 173 -16.62 -8.41 18.36
CA THR A 173 -17.63 -9.46 18.54
C THR A 173 -18.79 -9.35 17.56
N VAL A 174 -19.10 -8.12 17.10
CA VAL A 174 -20.18 -7.83 16.15
C VAL A 174 -19.64 -7.69 14.75
N LYS A 175 -20.21 -8.43 13.80
CA LYS A 175 -19.80 -8.35 12.39
C LYS A 175 -20.27 -7.06 11.75
N GLY A 176 -19.44 -6.49 10.86
CA GLY A 176 -19.75 -5.23 10.18
C GLY A 176 -21.08 -5.26 9.39
N VAL A 177 -21.43 -6.40 8.79
CA VAL A 177 -22.66 -6.57 8.01
C VAL A 177 -23.94 -6.27 8.81
N GLU A 178 -23.90 -6.35 10.15
CA GLU A 178 -25.04 -6.04 11.01
C GLU A 178 -25.39 -4.53 11.07
N LEU A 179 -24.53 -3.67 10.51
CA LEU A 179 -24.83 -2.24 10.38
C LEU A 179 -25.79 -1.95 9.23
N ALA A 180 -25.95 -2.87 8.26
CA ALA A 180 -26.88 -2.70 7.16
C ALA A 180 -28.35 -2.55 7.66
N GLY A 181 -29.06 -1.59 7.09
CA GLY A 181 -30.42 -1.21 7.48
C GLY A 181 -30.50 -0.23 8.66
N ARG A 182 -29.40 0.03 9.40
CA ARG A 182 -29.35 0.97 10.51
C ARG A 182 -29.07 2.38 10.03
N PHE A 183 -29.31 3.36 10.91
CA PHE A 183 -29.04 4.77 10.66
C PHE A 183 -27.77 5.20 11.40
N ILE A 184 -26.87 5.91 10.70
CA ILE A 184 -25.66 6.50 11.26
C ILE A 184 -25.71 8.02 11.12
N HIS A 185 -24.94 8.74 11.95
CA HIS A 185 -24.77 10.17 11.80
C HIS A 185 -23.51 10.47 11.00
N SER A 186 -23.67 11.36 10.00
CA SER A 186 -22.56 11.86 9.20
C SER A 186 -22.16 13.25 9.70
N GLY A 187 -20.91 13.41 10.13
CA GLY A 187 -20.32 14.72 10.44
C GLY A 187 -19.81 15.45 9.19
N VAL A 188 -20.08 14.92 7.98
CA VAL A 188 -19.78 15.58 6.72
C VAL A 188 -21.09 16.03 6.10
N SER A 189 -21.21 17.32 5.85
CA SER A 189 -22.26 17.90 5.05
C SER A 189 -21.60 18.67 3.91
N MET A 190 -21.75 18.17 2.69
CA MET A 190 -21.29 18.87 1.49
C MET A 190 -22.40 19.77 0.91
N ARG A 191 -23.65 19.60 1.38
CA ARG A 191 -24.82 20.35 0.93
C ARG A 191 -25.61 20.82 2.16
N LYS A 192 -26.26 22.00 2.03
CA LYS A 192 -26.99 22.62 3.15
C LYS A 192 -28.15 21.81 3.72
N ASP A 193 -28.72 20.90 2.92
CA ASP A 193 -29.93 20.14 3.25
C ASP A 193 -29.68 18.64 3.49
N GLU A 194 -28.43 18.28 3.84
CA GLU A 194 -28.12 16.88 4.16
C GLU A 194 -28.70 16.48 5.51
N PRO A 195 -29.40 15.33 5.59
CA PRO A 195 -29.89 14.83 6.85
C PRO A 195 -28.75 14.41 7.77
N ASP A 196 -28.81 14.81 9.05
CA ASP A 196 -27.83 14.41 10.08
C ASP A 196 -27.78 12.88 10.29
N SER A 197 -28.84 12.18 9.92
CA SER A 197 -28.96 10.73 10.06
C SER A 197 -29.24 10.08 8.70
N VAL A 198 -28.38 9.16 8.30
CA VAL A 198 -28.39 8.51 6.99
C VAL A 198 -28.46 6.99 7.13
N ARG A 199 -29.24 6.35 6.27
CA ARG A 199 -29.40 4.90 6.27
C ARG A 199 -28.18 4.22 5.64
N VAL A 200 -27.67 3.19 6.30
CA VAL A 200 -26.68 2.28 5.71
C VAL A 200 -27.43 1.24 4.86
N ALA A 201 -27.39 1.37 3.55
CA ALA A 201 -28.08 0.45 2.65
C ALA A 201 -27.39 -0.94 2.59
N ALA A 202 -26.08 -0.95 2.64
CA ALA A 202 -25.27 -2.16 2.61
C ALA A 202 -23.87 -1.93 3.20
N VAL A 203 -23.17 -3.05 3.47
CA VAL A 203 -21.77 -3.06 3.85
C VAL A 203 -20.99 -3.74 2.74
N CYS A 204 -19.93 -3.09 2.24
CA CYS A 204 -19.07 -3.65 1.20
C CYS A 204 -17.75 -4.19 1.80
N GLU A 205 -17.04 -5.00 1.01
CA GLU A 205 -15.69 -5.46 1.35
C GLU A 205 -14.75 -4.29 1.64
N ASN A 206 -13.72 -4.57 2.41
CA ASN A 206 -12.68 -3.59 2.67
C ASN A 206 -11.91 -3.26 1.40
N GLN A 207 -11.67 -1.97 1.17
CA GLN A 207 -10.96 -1.48 0.00
C GLN A 207 -9.68 -0.77 0.42
N LYS A 208 -8.63 -0.97 -0.37
CA LYS A 208 -7.39 -0.21 -0.28
C LYS A 208 -7.49 1.05 -1.14
N TYR A 209 -6.66 2.02 -0.84
CA TYR A 209 -6.46 3.15 -1.72
C TYR A 209 -5.51 2.77 -2.89
N ASN A 210 -4.45 2.02 -2.58
CA ASN A 210 -3.49 1.44 -3.51
C ASN A 210 -2.85 0.17 -2.91
N GLU A 211 -1.96 -0.49 -3.63
CA GLU A 211 -1.28 -1.73 -3.24
C GLU A 211 -0.39 -1.59 -2.01
N TYR A 212 0.09 -0.39 -1.72
CA TYR A 212 0.99 -0.11 -0.60
C TYR A 212 0.26 0.35 0.66
N SER A 213 -1.01 0.77 0.54
CA SER A 213 -1.83 1.17 1.68
C SER A 213 -2.55 -0.01 2.33
N ASN A 214 -2.82 0.11 3.62
CA ASN A 214 -3.75 -0.80 4.30
C ASN A 214 -5.19 -0.52 3.86
N TRP A 215 -6.14 -1.36 4.27
CA TRP A 215 -7.56 -1.15 4.02
C TRP A 215 -8.03 0.17 4.64
N SER A 216 -8.60 1.02 3.78
CA SER A 216 -9.12 2.32 4.18
C SER A 216 -10.52 2.19 4.76
N LYS A 217 -10.79 2.90 5.85
CA LYS A 217 -12.18 3.11 6.28
C LYS A 217 -12.83 4.06 5.30
N ALA A 218 -13.94 3.67 4.67
CA ALA A 218 -14.63 4.49 3.70
C ALA A 218 -16.14 4.38 3.81
N VAL A 219 -16.81 5.46 3.45
CA VAL A 219 -18.25 5.56 3.29
C VAL A 219 -18.56 6.12 1.91
N TYR A 220 -19.53 5.51 1.26
CA TYR A 220 -19.98 5.87 -0.08
C TYR A 220 -21.41 6.42 0.03
N ARG A 221 -21.57 7.72 -0.18
CA ARG A 221 -22.88 8.33 -0.32
C ARG A 221 -23.42 8.05 -1.71
N ILE A 222 -24.60 7.53 -1.77
CA ILE A 222 -25.26 7.22 -3.04
C ILE A 222 -25.95 8.45 -3.59
N VAL A 223 -25.60 8.79 -4.83
CA VAL A 223 -26.26 9.87 -5.59
C VAL A 223 -26.88 9.29 -6.87
N GLN A 224 -28.04 9.84 -7.21
CA GLN A 224 -28.71 9.56 -8.47
C GLN A 224 -28.55 10.76 -9.38
N LEU A 225 -27.92 10.56 -10.54
CA LEU A 225 -27.72 11.65 -11.50
C LEU A 225 -29.07 12.20 -11.98
N GLY A 226 -29.23 13.52 -11.93
CA GLY A 226 -30.44 14.20 -12.36
C GLY A 226 -31.63 14.05 -11.40
N GLN A 227 -31.44 13.56 -10.19
CA GLN A 227 -32.49 13.47 -9.17
C GLN A 227 -32.16 14.32 -7.94
N GLY A 228 -33.20 14.83 -7.29
CA GLY A 228 -33.05 15.65 -6.07
C GLY A 228 -32.23 16.93 -6.35
N ASP A 229 -31.35 17.26 -5.41
CA ASP A 229 -30.51 18.45 -5.47
C ASP A 229 -29.20 18.28 -6.25
N PHE A 230 -29.12 17.24 -7.11
CA PHE A 230 -27.97 17.04 -7.98
C PHE A 230 -27.86 18.14 -9.01
N LYS A 231 -26.97 19.10 -8.79
CA LYS A 231 -26.71 20.23 -9.70
C LYS A 231 -25.22 20.39 -9.97
N ILE A 232 -24.90 20.68 -11.20
CA ILE A 232 -23.52 20.90 -11.68
C ILE A 232 -23.45 22.27 -12.33
N SER A 233 -22.44 23.05 -12.01
CA SER A 233 -22.06 24.25 -12.70
C SER A 233 -20.82 24.01 -13.56
N TYR A 234 -20.57 24.80 -14.58
CA TYR A 234 -19.33 24.69 -15.39
C TYR A 234 -18.06 24.80 -14.55
N GLY A 235 -18.06 25.64 -13.51
CA GLY A 235 -16.91 25.74 -12.60
C GLY A 235 -16.64 24.50 -11.77
N SER A 236 -17.65 23.65 -11.58
CA SER A 236 -17.51 22.41 -10.80
C SER A 236 -17.13 21.18 -11.65
N ILE A 237 -17.22 21.24 -12.97
CA ILE A 237 -16.92 20.11 -13.88
C ILE A 237 -15.61 19.37 -13.55
N PRO A 238 -14.47 20.04 -13.21
CA PRO A 238 -13.23 19.33 -12.89
C PRO A 238 -13.28 18.46 -11.65
N TYR A 239 -14.31 18.55 -10.82
CA TYR A 239 -14.50 17.74 -9.61
C TYR A 239 -15.44 16.56 -9.84
N HIS A 240 -16.13 16.50 -10.98
CA HIS A 240 -17.09 15.48 -11.37
C HIS A 240 -16.41 14.45 -12.26
N ASP A 241 -16.00 13.34 -11.67
CA ASP A 241 -15.24 12.31 -12.34
C ASP A 241 -16.16 11.22 -12.93
N ILE A 242 -15.88 10.76 -14.13
CA ILE A 242 -16.60 9.66 -14.79
C ILE A 242 -15.64 8.52 -15.02
N PHE A 243 -16.08 7.31 -14.64
CA PHE A 243 -15.36 6.08 -14.96
C PHE A 243 -16.24 5.17 -15.80
N ILE A 244 -15.64 4.55 -16.79
CA ILE A 244 -16.28 3.52 -17.60
C ILE A 244 -15.50 2.23 -17.50
N ARG A 245 -16.21 1.12 -17.39
CA ARG A 245 -15.66 -0.21 -17.63
C ARG A 245 -15.92 -0.58 -19.08
N VAL A 246 -14.87 -0.93 -19.79
CA VAL A 246 -14.90 -1.38 -21.17
C VAL A 246 -14.99 -2.89 -21.20
N LYS A 247 -15.77 -3.44 -22.14
CA LYS A 247 -15.86 -4.89 -22.37
C LYS A 247 -14.48 -5.45 -22.73
N ALA A 248 -14.09 -6.59 -22.15
CA ALA A 248 -12.76 -7.15 -22.33
C ALA A 248 -12.42 -7.45 -23.80
N ASP A 249 -13.39 -7.80 -24.62
CA ASP A 249 -13.23 -8.04 -26.05
C ASP A 249 -13.02 -6.77 -26.87
N ALA A 250 -13.46 -5.63 -26.36
CA ALA A 250 -13.29 -4.30 -26.96
C ALA A 250 -12.01 -3.59 -26.49
N ASP A 251 -11.49 -3.95 -25.32
CA ASP A 251 -10.28 -3.36 -24.73
C ASP A 251 -9.00 -3.90 -25.40
N ARG A 252 -8.65 -3.30 -26.52
CA ARG A 252 -7.49 -3.66 -27.34
C ARG A 252 -6.50 -2.51 -27.46
N PRO A 253 -5.23 -2.78 -27.81
CA PRO A 253 -4.27 -1.71 -28.13
C PRO A 253 -4.85 -0.73 -29.16
N GLY A 254 -4.79 0.58 -28.87
CA GLY A 254 -5.38 1.62 -29.70
C GLY A 254 -6.87 1.92 -29.44
N PHE A 255 -7.47 1.27 -28.42
CA PHE A 255 -8.87 1.53 -28.06
C PHE A 255 -9.13 3.02 -27.74
N VAL A 256 -8.27 3.64 -26.94
CA VAL A 256 -8.44 5.05 -26.54
C VAL A 256 -8.46 5.97 -27.74
N GLU A 257 -7.54 5.81 -28.68
CA GLU A 257 -7.44 6.63 -29.89
C GLU A 257 -8.67 6.45 -30.80
N SER A 258 -9.11 5.21 -30.98
CA SER A 258 -10.31 4.91 -31.79
C SER A 258 -11.57 5.46 -31.15
N PHE A 259 -11.75 5.25 -29.83
CA PHE A 259 -12.86 5.78 -29.05
C PHE A 259 -12.92 7.30 -29.08
N ARG A 260 -11.78 7.98 -28.84
CA ARG A 260 -11.71 9.45 -28.90
C ARG A 260 -12.06 10.00 -30.27
N LYS A 261 -11.61 9.34 -31.35
CA LYS A 261 -11.92 9.73 -32.72
C LYS A 261 -13.41 9.58 -33.04
N GLU A 262 -14.00 8.45 -32.64
CA GLU A 262 -15.42 8.14 -32.84
C GLU A 262 -16.30 9.10 -32.04
N MET A 263 -16.01 9.25 -30.75
CA MET A 263 -16.84 9.98 -29.81
C MET A 263 -16.58 11.51 -29.78
N LYS A 264 -15.55 12.01 -30.46
CA LYS A 264 -15.18 13.43 -30.46
C LYS A 264 -16.35 14.39 -30.72
N LYS A 265 -17.21 14.06 -31.69
CA LYS A 265 -18.39 14.85 -32.02
C LYS A 265 -19.58 14.54 -31.13
N GLN A 266 -19.74 13.26 -30.75
CA GLN A 266 -20.87 12.81 -29.95
C GLN A 266 -20.75 13.27 -28.49
N LEU A 267 -19.54 13.32 -27.93
CA LEU A 267 -19.25 13.83 -26.59
C LEU A 267 -19.01 15.36 -26.57
N ARG A 268 -19.56 16.03 -27.53
CA ARG A 268 -19.71 17.47 -27.50
C ARG A 268 -21.16 17.82 -27.24
N VAL A 269 -21.46 18.32 -26.04
CA VAL A 269 -22.79 18.63 -25.56
C VAL A 269 -22.77 20.03 -24.93
N GLY A 270 -23.41 21.02 -25.56
CA GLY A 270 -23.26 22.41 -25.17
C GLY A 270 -21.77 22.82 -25.19
N ASN A 271 -21.30 23.37 -24.09
CA ASN A 271 -19.90 23.74 -23.94
C ASN A 271 -19.02 22.58 -23.38
N LEU A 272 -19.61 21.42 -23.08
CA LEU A 272 -18.84 20.27 -22.60
C LEU A 272 -18.21 19.49 -23.76
N TYR A 273 -16.99 19.00 -23.55
CA TYR A 273 -16.31 18.13 -24.48
C TYR A 273 -15.44 17.09 -23.77
N LEU A 274 -15.10 16.01 -24.48
CA LEU A 274 -14.14 15.01 -24.01
C LEU A 274 -12.73 15.58 -24.06
N ALA A 275 -12.18 15.93 -22.90
CA ALA A 275 -10.83 16.49 -22.78
C ALA A 275 -9.77 15.38 -22.83
N ASP A 276 -9.93 14.34 -22.00
CA ASP A 276 -9.01 13.23 -21.93
C ASP A 276 -9.72 11.93 -21.56
N MET A 277 -9.09 10.82 -21.90
CA MET A 277 -9.49 9.48 -21.51
C MET A 277 -8.25 8.63 -21.37
N ARG A 278 -8.06 8.03 -20.20
CA ARG A 278 -6.91 7.18 -19.93
C ARG A 278 -7.31 5.94 -19.12
N PRO A 279 -6.63 4.81 -19.35
CA PRO A 279 -6.85 3.62 -18.54
C PRO A 279 -6.40 3.84 -17.09
N MET A 280 -7.06 3.18 -16.14
CA MET A 280 -6.68 3.22 -14.73
C MET A 280 -5.24 2.73 -14.49
N SER A 281 -4.72 1.85 -15.35
CA SER A 281 -3.32 1.41 -15.32
C SER A 281 -2.31 2.56 -15.46
N TYR A 282 -2.65 3.62 -16.21
CA TYR A 282 -1.81 4.82 -16.33
C TYR A 282 -1.67 5.51 -14.97
N TYR A 283 -2.79 5.84 -14.32
CA TYR A 283 -2.80 6.51 -13.02
C TYR A 283 -2.19 5.65 -11.93
N ARG A 284 -2.47 4.35 -11.95
CA ARG A 284 -1.86 3.37 -11.06
C ARG A 284 -0.33 3.39 -11.18
N ASN A 285 0.21 3.33 -12.39
CA ASN A 285 1.66 3.29 -12.61
C ASN A 285 2.35 4.59 -12.19
N GLU A 286 1.70 5.73 -12.45
CA GLU A 286 2.20 7.05 -12.05
C GLU A 286 2.18 7.18 -10.52
N HIS A 287 1.05 6.89 -9.88
CA HIS A 287 0.90 6.98 -8.44
C HIS A 287 1.81 6.02 -7.66
N LEU A 288 2.01 4.81 -8.16
CA LEU A 288 2.86 3.81 -7.50
C LEU A 288 4.36 4.01 -7.77
N ALA A 289 4.76 4.96 -8.61
CA ALA A 289 6.17 5.20 -8.91
C ALA A 289 6.95 5.59 -7.64
N ASP A 290 6.41 6.47 -6.82
CA ASP A 290 7.03 6.92 -5.57
C ASP A 290 7.16 5.77 -4.57
N TYR A 291 6.10 5.01 -4.35
CA TYR A 291 6.11 3.85 -3.46
C TYR A 291 7.10 2.76 -3.90
N ARG A 292 7.25 2.56 -5.21
CA ARG A 292 8.27 1.64 -5.75
C ARG A 292 9.67 2.17 -5.50
N SER A 293 9.88 3.48 -5.66
CA SER A 293 11.15 4.14 -5.35
C SER A 293 11.52 3.96 -3.89
N ASP A 294 10.56 4.15 -2.97
CA ASP A 294 10.76 3.93 -1.54
C ASP A 294 11.16 2.47 -1.26
N LEU A 295 10.43 1.51 -1.82
CA LEU A 295 10.76 0.08 -1.66
C LEU A 295 12.19 -0.23 -2.14
N TYR A 296 12.58 0.27 -3.31
CA TYR A 296 13.94 0.09 -3.81
C TYR A 296 14.99 0.77 -2.93
N THR A 297 14.66 1.92 -2.35
CA THR A 297 15.53 2.63 -1.39
C THR A 297 15.77 1.79 -0.15
N TYR A 298 14.72 1.21 0.45
CA TYR A 298 14.87 0.32 1.61
C TYR A 298 15.63 -0.97 1.27
N LEU A 299 15.43 -1.54 0.09
CA LEU A 299 16.22 -2.69 -0.39
C LEU A 299 17.69 -2.33 -0.59
N ALA A 300 17.98 -1.14 -1.13
CA ALA A 300 19.37 -0.66 -1.28
C ALA A 300 20.04 -0.41 0.08
N ILE A 301 19.30 0.16 1.05
CA ILE A 301 19.78 0.34 2.43
C ILE A 301 20.08 -1.01 3.07
N ALA A 302 19.18 -1.99 2.95
CA ALA A 302 19.40 -3.34 3.46
C ALA A 302 20.64 -3.98 2.83
N GLY A 303 20.80 -3.88 1.50
CA GLY A 303 21.99 -4.37 0.78
C GLY A 303 23.27 -3.70 1.24
N PHE A 304 23.25 -2.38 1.46
CA PHE A 304 24.38 -1.62 1.99
C PHE A 304 24.79 -2.12 3.38
N PHE A 305 23.85 -2.30 4.30
CA PHE A 305 24.16 -2.79 5.65
C PHE A 305 24.63 -4.25 5.64
N LEU A 306 24.07 -5.10 4.76
CA LEU A 306 24.58 -6.47 4.58
C LEU A 306 26.01 -6.49 4.03
N ALA A 307 26.35 -5.63 3.08
CA ALA A 307 27.71 -5.51 2.57
C ALA A 307 28.68 -5.02 3.65
N ASN A 308 28.28 -4.04 4.47
CA ASN A 308 29.06 -3.57 5.60
C ASN A 308 29.26 -4.67 6.68
N ALA A 309 28.20 -5.43 6.99
CA ALA A 309 28.29 -6.58 7.88
C ALA A 309 29.32 -7.60 7.36
N PHE A 310 29.20 -7.94 6.06
CA PHE A 310 30.15 -8.85 5.39
C PHE A 310 31.60 -8.39 5.55
N LEU A 311 31.90 -7.15 5.19
CA LEU A 311 33.26 -6.61 5.26
C LEU A 311 33.79 -6.53 6.69
N ALA A 312 32.96 -6.10 7.65
CA ALA A 312 33.34 -5.99 9.05
C ALA A 312 33.66 -7.37 9.66
N ILE A 313 32.82 -8.37 9.38
CA ILE A 313 33.05 -9.76 9.87
C ILE A 313 34.26 -10.37 9.16
N LEU A 314 34.33 -10.26 7.82
CA LEU A 314 35.44 -10.79 7.04
C LEU A 314 36.79 -10.24 7.53
N GLY A 315 36.91 -8.90 7.65
CA GLY A 315 38.12 -8.24 8.12
C GLY A 315 38.52 -8.67 9.53
N THR A 316 37.55 -8.70 10.45
CA THR A 316 37.81 -9.11 11.84
C THR A 316 38.25 -10.57 11.94
N PHE A 317 37.59 -11.47 11.25
CA PHE A 317 37.94 -12.91 11.29
C PHE A 317 39.20 -13.21 10.50
N TRP A 318 39.49 -12.45 9.44
CA TRP A 318 40.78 -12.53 8.76
C TRP A 318 41.96 -12.25 9.73
N PHE A 319 41.89 -11.11 10.42
CA PHE A 319 42.95 -10.76 11.41
C PHE A 319 43.00 -11.75 12.59
N ARG A 320 41.86 -12.21 13.09
CA ARG A 320 41.83 -13.21 14.18
C ARG A 320 42.49 -14.54 13.77
N THR A 321 42.23 -15.02 12.58
CA THR A 321 42.82 -16.26 12.09
C THR A 321 44.32 -16.13 11.89
N GLN A 322 44.78 -14.95 11.41
CA GLN A 322 46.22 -14.69 11.28
C GLN A 322 46.93 -14.63 12.66
N GLN A 323 46.37 -13.92 13.63
CA GLN A 323 46.94 -13.80 14.97
C GLN A 323 46.95 -15.11 15.75
N ARG A 324 46.00 -15.99 15.50
CA ARG A 324 45.86 -17.29 16.18
C ARG A 324 46.41 -18.46 15.35
N ARG A 325 47.23 -18.15 14.32
CA ARG A 325 47.74 -19.15 13.38
C ARG A 325 48.52 -20.25 14.09
N GLU A 326 49.41 -19.89 15.04
CA GLU A 326 50.18 -20.82 15.84
C GLU A 326 49.30 -21.70 16.73
N GLU A 327 48.31 -21.12 17.42
CA GLU A 327 47.32 -21.86 18.26
C GLU A 327 46.53 -22.89 17.43
N LEU A 328 46.08 -22.44 16.23
CA LEU A 328 45.32 -23.33 15.32
C LEU A 328 46.20 -24.48 14.79
N ALA A 329 47.47 -24.19 14.49
CA ALA A 329 48.45 -25.21 14.06
C ALA A 329 48.69 -26.26 15.17
N VAL A 330 48.94 -25.83 16.42
CA VAL A 330 49.10 -26.74 17.57
C VAL A 330 47.87 -27.64 17.73
N ARG A 331 46.67 -27.11 17.57
CA ARG A 331 45.43 -27.92 17.65
C ARG A 331 45.33 -28.97 16.54
N LEU A 332 45.80 -28.60 15.32
CA LEU A 332 45.84 -29.57 14.21
C LEU A 332 46.83 -30.70 14.49
N VAL A 333 48.05 -30.38 15.03
CA VAL A 333 49.04 -31.38 15.45
C VAL A 333 48.51 -32.26 16.58
N ALA A 334 47.73 -31.68 17.50
CA ALA A 334 47.06 -32.41 18.59
C ALA A 334 45.88 -33.29 18.14
N GLY A 335 45.59 -33.35 16.83
CA GLY A 335 44.55 -34.26 16.25
C GLY A 335 43.20 -33.60 15.99
N ALA A 336 43.06 -32.28 16.08
CA ALA A 336 41.84 -31.61 15.69
C ALA A 336 41.66 -31.68 14.17
N THR A 337 40.45 -31.96 13.70
CA THR A 337 40.15 -31.95 12.26
C THR A 337 39.96 -30.50 11.76
N PRO A 338 40.28 -30.20 10.47
CA PRO A 338 39.98 -28.92 9.87
C PRO A 338 38.53 -28.48 10.07
N HIS A 339 37.59 -29.40 9.99
CA HIS A 339 36.16 -29.14 10.19
C HIS A 339 35.85 -28.69 11.62
N ASN A 340 36.47 -29.29 12.65
CA ASN A 340 36.27 -28.88 14.04
C ASN A 340 36.75 -27.44 14.28
N LEU A 341 37.88 -27.06 13.68
CA LEU A 341 38.40 -25.67 13.78
C LEU A 341 37.51 -24.69 13.07
N GLN A 342 37.00 -25.05 11.91
CA GLN A 342 36.03 -24.23 11.16
C GLN A 342 34.76 -23.99 11.98
N THR A 343 34.21 -25.06 12.55
CA THR A 343 33.01 -24.98 13.41
C THR A 343 33.26 -24.12 14.66
N LEU A 344 34.45 -24.20 15.25
CA LEU A 344 34.84 -23.33 16.36
C LEU A 344 34.81 -21.84 15.97
N LEU A 345 35.47 -21.49 14.87
CA LEU A 345 35.54 -20.09 14.39
C LEU A 345 34.14 -19.57 14.00
N MET A 346 33.32 -20.40 13.35
CA MET A 346 31.93 -20.04 13.05
C MET A 346 31.12 -19.84 14.33
N GLY A 347 31.29 -20.73 15.34
CA GLY A 347 30.60 -20.60 16.62
C GLY A 347 30.99 -19.31 17.37
N GLU A 348 32.27 -18.93 17.37
CA GLU A 348 32.69 -17.64 17.92
C GLU A 348 32.03 -16.46 17.21
N GLY A 349 31.94 -16.50 15.87
CA GLY A 349 31.29 -15.45 15.07
C GLY A 349 29.80 -15.33 15.34
N PHE A 350 29.10 -16.45 15.33
CA PHE A 350 27.67 -16.49 15.63
C PHE A 350 27.37 -15.99 17.04
N LEU A 351 28.17 -16.37 18.03
CA LEU A 351 28.03 -15.88 19.40
C LEU A 351 28.15 -14.37 19.50
N LEU A 352 29.17 -13.78 18.87
CA LEU A 352 29.40 -12.34 18.88
C LEU A 352 28.23 -11.57 18.22
N ILE A 353 27.75 -12.06 17.07
CA ILE A 353 26.61 -11.46 16.38
C ILE A 353 25.36 -11.57 17.23
N THR A 354 25.10 -12.73 17.84
CA THR A 354 23.93 -12.95 18.69
C THR A 354 23.95 -12.02 19.91
N ILE A 355 25.11 -11.82 20.55
CA ILE A 355 25.25 -10.88 21.68
C ILE A 355 25.00 -9.43 21.21
N ALA A 356 25.53 -9.02 20.07
CA ALA A 356 25.29 -7.70 19.51
C ALA A 356 23.84 -7.48 19.06
N TYR A 357 23.16 -8.55 18.67
CA TYR A 357 21.78 -8.51 18.18
C TYR A 357 20.76 -8.28 19.28
N ILE A 358 20.98 -8.77 20.49
CA ILE A 358 20.04 -8.62 21.63
C ILE A 358 19.70 -7.16 21.91
N PRO A 359 20.67 -6.23 22.12
CA PRO A 359 20.35 -4.82 22.32
C PRO A 359 19.73 -4.18 21.07
N ALA A 360 20.05 -4.64 19.85
CA ALA A 360 19.42 -4.18 18.63
C ALA A 360 17.90 -4.50 18.61
N LEU A 361 17.51 -5.69 19.06
CA LEU A 361 16.10 -6.05 19.21
C LEU A 361 15.36 -5.16 20.22
N VAL A 362 16.01 -4.77 21.32
CA VAL A 362 15.42 -3.85 22.31
C VAL A 362 15.15 -2.49 21.65
N VAL A 363 16.11 -1.96 20.92
CA VAL A 363 15.91 -0.69 20.18
C VAL A 363 14.82 -0.83 19.12
N ALA A 364 14.85 -1.89 18.33
CA ALA A 364 13.87 -2.19 17.30
C ALA A 364 12.43 -2.26 17.85
N TYR A 365 12.24 -2.91 18.99
CA TYR A 365 10.96 -2.98 19.67
C TYR A 365 10.46 -1.59 20.12
N ASN A 366 11.37 -0.77 20.69
CA ASN A 366 11.02 0.60 21.10
C ASN A 366 10.68 1.50 19.91
N LEU A 367 11.38 1.36 18.78
CA LEU A 367 11.03 2.08 17.55
C LEU A 367 9.61 1.76 17.09
N GLY A 368 9.20 0.49 17.19
CA GLY A 368 7.85 0.07 16.82
C GLY A 368 6.77 0.61 17.75
N ILE A 369 6.97 0.57 19.07
CA ILE A 369 5.98 1.10 20.04
C ILE A 369 5.87 2.62 19.94
N SER A 370 6.95 3.32 19.59
CA SER A 370 6.98 4.79 19.51
C SER A 370 6.47 5.31 18.16
N ASP A 371 5.81 4.50 17.34
CA ASP A 371 5.31 4.84 15.99
C ASP A 371 6.38 5.45 15.07
N LEU A 372 7.65 5.04 15.26
CA LEU A 372 8.78 5.47 14.42
C LEU A 372 9.01 4.53 13.22
N VAL A 373 8.22 3.50 13.09
CA VAL A 373 8.18 2.60 11.93
C VAL A 373 7.01 2.94 11.02
N GLU A 374 7.14 2.63 9.74
CA GLU A 374 6.06 2.88 8.77
C GLU A 374 4.87 1.94 9.02
N THR A 375 3.73 2.50 9.43
CA THR A 375 2.51 1.75 9.73
C THR A 375 1.47 1.80 8.61
N TRP A 376 1.73 2.59 7.57
CA TRP A 376 0.80 2.75 6.45
C TRP A 376 0.47 1.43 5.71
N PRO A 377 1.44 0.53 5.41
CA PRO A 377 1.12 -0.76 4.79
C PRO A 377 0.47 -1.75 5.75
N VAL A 378 0.99 -1.85 6.97
CA VAL A 378 0.52 -2.78 8.00
C VAL A 378 0.70 -2.15 9.36
N GLU A 379 -0.32 -2.20 10.21
CA GLU A 379 -0.23 -1.71 11.59
C GLU A 379 0.86 -2.44 12.37
N TRP A 380 1.46 -1.73 13.35
CA TRP A 380 2.43 -2.33 14.24
C TRP A 380 1.79 -3.47 15.05
N SER A 381 2.52 -4.57 15.16
CA SER A 381 2.14 -5.70 16.00
C SER A 381 3.36 -6.46 16.51
N PHE A 382 3.22 -7.14 17.63
CA PHE A 382 4.29 -7.99 18.15
C PHE A 382 4.70 -9.11 17.17
N THR A 383 3.74 -9.65 16.41
CA THR A 383 4.02 -10.65 15.36
C THR A 383 4.89 -10.06 14.25
N ARG A 384 4.59 -8.83 13.80
CA ARG A 384 5.40 -8.11 12.81
C ARG A 384 6.84 -7.93 13.29
N PHE A 385 7.01 -7.49 14.55
CA PHE A 385 8.32 -7.36 15.20
C PHE A 385 9.10 -8.69 15.22
N LEU A 386 8.45 -9.79 15.63
CA LEU A 386 9.11 -11.09 15.72
C LEU A 386 9.56 -11.60 14.34
N ILE A 387 8.72 -11.47 13.32
CA ILE A 387 9.07 -11.92 11.97
C ILE A 387 10.21 -11.08 11.40
N GLY A 388 10.12 -9.74 11.48
CA GLY A 388 11.19 -8.84 11.06
C GLY A 388 12.51 -9.13 11.80
N GLY A 389 12.42 -9.36 13.09
CA GLY A 389 13.56 -9.78 13.92
C GLY A 389 14.17 -11.12 13.47
N LEU A 390 13.35 -12.12 13.26
CA LEU A 390 13.84 -13.45 12.81
C LEU A 390 14.51 -13.36 11.44
N VAL A 391 13.89 -12.68 10.48
CA VAL A 391 14.45 -12.52 9.13
C VAL A 391 15.80 -11.79 9.19
N THR A 392 15.88 -10.69 9.92
CA THR A 392 17.14 -9.94 10.11
C THR A 392 18.22 -10.81 10.74
N PHE A 393 17.89 -11.58 11.76
CA PHE A 393 18.81 -12.49 12.43
C PHE A 393 19.36 -13.56 11.47
N LEU A 394 18.48 -14.19 10.69
CA LEU A 394 18.87 -15.19 9.70
C LEU A 394 19.76 -14.60 8.59
N LEU A 395 19.47 -13.37 8.14
CA LEU A 395 20.31 -12.66 7.16
C LEU A 395 21.72 -12.40 7.72
N LEU A 396 21.81 -11.91 8.95
CA LEU A 396 23.10 -11.67 9.61
C LEU A 396 23.88 -12.96 9.83
N TRP A 397 23.23 -14.03 10.19
CA TRP A 397 23.86 -15.36 10.33
C TRP A 397 24.34 -15.90 8.98
N ALA A 398 23.56 -15.75 7.91
CA ALA A 398 23.96 -16.17 6.58
C ALA A 398 25.20 -15.40 6.10
N ILE A 399 25.22 -14.07 6.28
CA ILE A 399 26.37 -13.23 5.95
C ILE A 399 27.59 -13.61 6.79
N ALA A 400 27.41 -13.87 8.09
CA ALA A 400 28.48 -14.33 8.97
C ALA A 400 29.07 -15.66 8.51
N ALA A 401 28.24 -16.62 8.19
CA ALA A 401 28.70 -17.92 7.68
C ALA A 401 29.58 -17.76 6.43
N ILE A 402 29.12 -16.95 5.47
CA ILE A 402 29.86 -16.66 4.22
C ILE A 402 31.19 -15.94 4.54
N SER A 403 31.15 -14.90 5.39
CA SER A 403 32.30 -14.06 5.72
C SER A 403 33.39 -14.82 6.47
N ILE A 404 33.02 -15.74 7.37
CA ILE A 404 33.95 -16.51 8.19
C ILE A 404 34.50 -17.73 7.43
N TRP A 405 33.70 -18.28 6.51
CA TRP A 405 34.05 -19.49 5.78
C TRP A 405 35.40 -19.35 5.01
N PHE A 406 35.61 -18.21 4.37
CA PHE A 406 36.82 -17.98 3.57
C PHE A 406 38.10 -17.91 4.42
N PRO A 407 38.23 -17.05 5.46
CA PRO A 407 39.42 -17.00 6.31
C PRO A 407 39.63 -18.29 7.12
N ALA A 408 38.55 -18.95 7.54
CA ALA A 408 38.66 -20.23 8.23
C ALA A 408 39.24 -21.30 7.32
N ARG A 409 38.78 -21.42 6.08
CA ARG A 409 39.33 -22.38 5.09
C ARG A 409 40.79 -22.13 4.77
N GLN A 410 41.20 -20.86 4.64
CA GLN A 410 42.57 -20.51 4.38
C GLN A 410 43.51 -20.86 5.56
N ALA A 411 43.07 -20.61 6.81
CA ALA A 411 43.81 -21.00 8.00
C ALA A 411 44.07 -22.49 8.11
N MET A 412 43.13 -23.32 7.59
CA MET A 412 43.25 -24.78 7.63
C MET A 412 44.08 -25.37 6.51
N SER A 413 44.40 -24.61 5.45
CA SER A 413 45.25 -25.07 4.34
C SER A 413 46.76 -24.90 4.62
N ILE A 414 47.11 -24.34 5.77
CA ILE A 414 48.53 -24.09 6.16
C ILE A 414 49.13 -25.40 6.66
N GLN A 415 50.33 -25.73 6.15
CA GLN A 415 51.07 -26.90 6.66
C GLN A 415 51.56 -26.60 8.09
N PRO A 416 51.31 -27.56 9.06
CA PRO A 416 51.67 -27.31 10.46
C PRO A 416 53.17 -26.99 10.69
N ALA A 417 54.03 -27.54 9.81
CA ALA A 417 55.49 -27.28 9.86
C ALA A 417 55.85 -25.80 9.53
N GLU A 418 55.16 -25.18 8.57
CA GLU A 418 55.38 -23.76 8.22
C GLU A 418 54.80 -22.80 9.28
N ALA A 419 53.73 -23.20 9.99
CA ALA A 419 53.15 -22.37 11.04
C ALA A 419 53.95 -22.33 12.33
N LEU A 420 54.78 -23.35 12.59
CA LEU A 420 55.60 -23.46 13.80
C LEU A 420 57.03 -22.92 13.61
N HIS A 421 57.49 -22.72 12.37
CA HIS A 421 58.81 -22.18 12.04
C HIS A 421 58.83 -20.66 11.77
N GLY A 422 57.84 -19.94 12.24
CA GLY A 422 57.62 -18.50 12.20
C GLY A 422 58.75 -17.64 11.58
N GLU A 423 58.85 -17.64 10.25
CA GLU A 423 59.53 -16.63 9.42
C GLU A 423 58.53 -16.06 8.42
#